data_f4702dc416c3a30edeb98d131e95a7fc
#
_entry.id   f4702dc416c3a30edeb98d131e95a7fc
#
_cell.length_a   1.000
_cell.length_b   1.000
_cell.length_c   1.000
_cell.angle_alpha   90.00
_cell.angle_beta   90.00
_cell.angle_gamma   90.00
#
_symmetry.space_group_name_H-M   'P 1'
#
loop_
_entity.id
_entity.type
_entity.pdbx_description
1 polymer ?
#
loop_
_entity_poly.entity_id
_entity_poly.type
_entity_poly.pdbx_seq_one_letter_code
_entity_poly.pdbx_strand_id
1 'polypeptide(L)'
;MKIVIVGDGKMGFTLTRHLSEEGHDVTVIDHNAEILERTGDILDVACLRGDGISLAVLAEAGADECDLLIAVTSRDEVNIICCMLARKLGARHTIARVRNPEYAKSLFFIREELGLSMLINPEMDAATEIFRLLRFPTALKIDFLAKGRVELLTFRLTADSPLAGKALHALKSRVLVCTVQRDGAVYIPDGDFVLQGGDTISVTASPKDVAAFFHTTGIRGQKIKSVMIVGGGKISFYLARLLCESGLQVKILEKDKERCDLLSELLPRAMVICGDGSDQTLLMEEDLDRTDALVALTNMDEENVIISMFATLHEVGKVIAKINHISLDKILEKSGVDCTVTPHLISSNQIVQYVRAMQNSRGNGVESMVRLGSGAVEALEFHVKESFEACDVSLKTLALKKELLIASIIRGGKVIYPTGSDCIRAGDNVLSLIHISEPTRPISIS
;
A
#
# COMPACT_ATOMS: atom_id res chain seq x y z
N MET A 1 -1.24 21.34 9.59
CA MET A 1 -1.86 20.75 10.80
C MET A 1 -0.76 20.55 11.83
N LYS A 2 -1.09 20.62 13.13
CA LYS A 2 -0.18 20.20 14.21
C LYS A 2 -0.34 18.71 14.47
N ILE A 3 0.74 17.95 14.31
CA ILE A 3 0.72 16.48 14.41
C ILE A 3 1.79 16.05 15.42
N VAL A 4 1.41 15.21 16.37
CA VAL A 4 2.33 14.59 17.33
C VAL A 4 2.49 13.12 16.99
N ILE A 5 3.73 12.66 16.82
CA ILE A 5 4.05 11.24 16.53
C ILE A 5 4.81 10.67 17.73
N VAL A 6 4.31 9.55 18.25
CA VAL A 6 4.93 8.84 19.39
C VAL A 6 5.49 7.52 18.91
N GLY A 7 6.81 7.39 19.01
CA GLY A 7 7.61 6.28 18.51
C GLY A 7 8.25 6.63 17.16
N ASP A 8 9.57 6.76 17.13
CA ASP A 8 10.36 7.12 15.95
C ASP A 8 11.13 5.92 15.35
N GLY A 9 10.51 4.73 15.43
CA GLY A 9 10.98 3.57 14.70
C GLY A 9 10.76 3.70 13.19
N LYS A 10 10.96 2.62 12.41
CA LYS A 10 10.83 2.62 10.93
C LYS A 10 9.53 3.28 10.45
N MET A 11 8.41 3.00 11.09
CA MET A 11 7.11 3.56 10.72
C MET A 11 6.98 5.03 11.13
N GLY A 12 7.40 5.37 12.36
CA GLY A 12 7.37 6.75 12.86
C GLY A 12 8.20 7.66 11.99
N PHE A 13 9.46 7.32 11.71
CA PHE A 13 10.34 8.07 10.83
C PHE A 13 9.75 8.25 9.43
N THR A 14 9.15 7.19 8.84
CA THR A 14 8.50 7.28 7.52
C THR A 14 7.34 8.26 7.53
N LEU A 15 6.51 8.23 8.57
CA LEU A 15 5.38 9.15 8.74
C LEU A 15 5.87 10.59 8.95
N THR A 16 6.85 10.76 9.84
CA THR A 16 7.46 12.07 10.13
C THR A 16 7.97 12.73 8.85
N ARG A 17 8.72 11.98 8.03
CA ARG A 17 9.23 12.47 6.75
C ARG A 17 8.12 12.87 5.81
N HIS A 18 7.15 11.99 5.54
CA HIS A 18 6.07 12.28 4.60
C HIS A 18 5.21 13.47 5.04
N LEU A 19 4.87 13.53 6.34
CA LEU A 19 4.03 14.60 6.85
C LEU A 19 4.76 15.95 6.93
N SER A 20 6.06 15.95 7.25
CA SER A 20 6.90 17.15 7.19
C SER A 20 7.07 17.65 5.75
N GLU A 21 7.33 16.77 4.77
CA GLU A 21 7.40 17.11 3.34
C GLU A 21 6.08 17.71 2.81
N GLU A 22 4.94 17.33 3.40
CA GLU A 22 3.63 17.91 3.08
C GLU A 22 3.34 19.23 3.81
N GLY A 23 4.31 19.78 4.56
CA GLY A 23 4.22 21.07 5.23
C GLY A 23 3.37 21.03 6.51
N HIS A 24 3.28 19.88 7.18
CA HIS A 24 2.68 19.77 8.51
C HIS A 24 3.69 20.16 9.59
N ASP A 25 3.19 20.73 10.67
CA ASP A 25 3.96 20.99 11.91
C ASP A 25 4.01 19.71 12.73
N VAL A 26 5.17 19.02 12.71
CA VAL A 26 5.33 17.68 13.29
C VAL A 26 6.23 17.73 14.51
N THR A 27 5.75 17.18 15.62
CA THR A 27 6.53 16.90 16.83
C THR A 27 6.67 15.40 17.02
N VAL A 28 7.90 14.92 17.24
CA VAL A 28 8.20 13.50 17.43
C VAL A 28 8.62 13.23 18.87
N ILE A 29 8.04 12.21 19.48
CA ILE A 29 8.39 11.73 20.83
C ILE A 29 9.00 10.34 20.73
N ASP A 30 10.19 10.14 21.26
CA ASP A 30 10.78 8.82 21.47
C ASP A 30 11.63 8.81 22.75
N HIS A 31 11.86 7.64 23.34
CA HIS A 31 12.72 7.47 24.50
C HIS A 31 14.21 7.39 24.12
N ASN A 32 14.52 7.06 22.87
CA ASN A 32 15.86 6.89 22.33
C ASN A 32 16.38 8.22 21.74
N ALA A 33 17.39 8.81 22.41
CA ALA A 33 18.00 10.07 22.01
C ALA A 33 18.69 9.98 20.63
N GLU A 34 19.41 8.88 20.35
CA GLU A 34 20.16 8.72 19.09
C GLU A 34 19.24 8.69 17.86
N ILE A 35 18.06 8.07 18.02
CA ILE A 35 17.06 8.05 16.94
C ILE A 35 16.52 9.45 16.69
N LEU A 36 16.21 10.20 17.76
CA LEU A 36 15.69 11.58 17.66
C LEU A 36 16.74 12.55 17.08
N GLU A 37 18.01 12.45 17.47
CA GLU A 37 19.10 13.24 16.88
C GLU A 37 19.18 13.00 15.36
N ARG A 38 19.20 11.74 14.96
CA ARG A 38 19.20 11.38 13.53
C ARG A 38 18.00 11.96 12.77
N THR A 39 16.83 11.94 13.38
CA THR A 39 15.61 12.47 12.76
C THR A 39 15.68 13.99 12.65
N GLY A 40 16.11 14.70 13.69
CA GLY A 40 16.29 16.15 13.68
C GLY A 40 17.40 16.63 12.73
N ASP A 41 18.44 15.82 12.48
CA ASP A 41 19.49 16.14 11.51
C ASP A 41 19.00 16.04 10.05
N ILE A 42 18.01 15.21 9.79
CA ILE A 42 17.53 14.93 8.43
C ILE A 42 16.27 15.74 8.11
N LEU A 43 15.39 15.97 9.11
CA LEU A 43 14.07 16.55 8.93
C LEU A 43 13.91 17.80 9.81
N ASP A 44 13.22 18.80 9.27
CA ASP A 44 12.86 20.02 10.01
C ASP A 44 11.61 19.75 10.88
N VAL A 45 11.81 19.12 12.03
CA VAL A 45 10.74 18.70 12.95
C VAL A 45 11.18 18.89 14.40
N ALA A 46 10.22 19.10 15.30
CA ALA A 46 10.50 19.16 16.74
C ALA A 46 10.68 17.73 17.28
N CYS A 47 11.77 17.49 18.01
CA CYS A 47 12.09 16.22 18.64
C CYS A 47 12.09 16.35 20.17
N LEU A 48 11.28 15.54 20.84
CA LEU A 48 11.15 15.52 22.29
C LEU A 48 11.49 14.14 22.85
N ARG A 49 12.50 14.08 23.71
CA ARG A 49 12.84 12.82 24.38
C ARG A 49 11.92 12.58 25.57
N GLY A 50 11.18 11.47 25.57
CA GLY A 50 10.32 11.12 26.68
C GLY A 50 9.50 9.85 26.47
N ASP A 51 8.70 9.53 27.48
CA ASP A 51 7.76 8.41 27.41
C ASP A 51 6.38 8.92 26.96
N GLY A 52 5.84 8.29 25.89
CA GLY A 52 4.54 8.64 25.33
C GLY A 52 3.33 8.45 26.25
N ILE A 53 3.49 7.81 27.41
CA ILE A 53 2.45 7.70 28.43
C ILE A 53 2.61 8.76 29.55
N SER A 54 3.61 9.62 29.48
CA SER A 54 3.78 10.72 30.42
C SER A 54 2.93 11.92 30.01
N LEU A 55 2.00 12.34 30.89
CA LEU A 55 1.16 13.52 30.66
C LEU A 55 1.99 14.81 30.47
N ALA A 56 3.12 14.94 31.22
CA ALA A 56 4.01 16.10 31.09
C ALA A 56 4.65 16.14 29.70
N VAL A 57 5.16 15.00 29.22
CA VAL A 57 5.77 14.89 27.89
C VAL A 57 4.76 15.14 26.78
N LEU A 58 3.55 14.57 26.90
CA LEU A 58 2.49 14.79 25.94
C LEU A 58 2.06 16.27 25.88
N ALA A 59 1.94 16.95 27.03
CA ALA A 59 1.60 18.37 27.07
C ALA A 59 2.74 19.24 26.50
N GLU A 60 4.01 18.93 26.80
CA GLU A 60 5.17 19.62 26.24
C GLU A 60 5.26 19.46 24.72
N ALA A 61 4.84 18.29 24.19
CA ALA A 61 4.75 18.04 22.76
C ALA A 61 3.55 18.74 22.08
N GLY A 62 2.70 19.43 22.84
CA GLY A 62 1.51 20.12 22.33
C GLY A 62 0.33 19.19 22.03
N ALA A 63 0.22 18.05 22.72
CA ALA A 63 -0.88 17.11 22.53
C ALA A 63 -2.25 17.70 22.90
N ASP A 64 -2.30 18.73 23.74
CA ASP A 64 -3.50 19.45 24.15
C ASP A 64 -4.12 20.30 23.01
N GLU A 65 -3.30 20.76 22.08
CA GLU A 65 -3.72 21.59 20.94
C GLU A 65 -3.57 20.89 19.56
N CYS A 66 -3.05 19.65 19.52
CA CYS A 66 -2.77 19.00 18.25
C CYS A 66 -4.05 18.61 17.50
N ASP A 67 -3.98 18.65 16.19
CA ASP A 67 -5.04 18.15 15.32
C ASP A 67 -5.08 16.64 15.32
N LEU A 68 -3.89 15.98 15.43
CA LEU A 68 -3.75 14.55 15.36
C LEU A 68 -2.57 14.06 16.19
N LEU A 69 -2.79 13.02 17.00
CA LEU A 69 -1.72 12.26 17.61
C LEU A 69 -1.66 10.85 17.02
N ILE A 70 -0.45 10.39 16.65
CA ILE A 70 -0.19 9.08 16.05
C ILE A 70 0.76 8.30 16.96
N ALA A 71 0.29 7.21 17.58
CA ALA A 71 1.10 6.36 18.44
C ALA A 71 1.49 5.07 17.71
N VAL A 72 2.79 4.91 17.40
CA VAL A 72 3.35 3.82 16.58
C VAL A 72 4.58 3.17 17.21
N THR A 73 4.64 3.16 18.55
CA THR A 73 5.71 2.48 19.30
C THR A 73 5.67 0.95 19.08
N SER A 74 6.63 0.24 19.60
CA SER A 74 6.68 -1.23 19.53
C SER A 74 5.65 -1.95 20.41
N ARG A 75 4.96 -1.25 21.32
CA ARG A 75 4.04 -1.80 22.32
C ARG A 75 2.61 -1.33 22.09
N ASP A 76 1.70 -2.27 21.84
CA ASP A 76 0.30 -1.99 21.53
C ASP A 76 -0.39 -1.27 22.71
N GLU A 77 -0.13 -1.69 23.97
CA GLU A 77 -0.70 -1.11 25.18
C GLU A 77 -0.27 0.35 25.35
N VAL A 78 1.00 0.66 25.09
CA VAL A 78 1.54 2.03 25.13
C VAL A 78 0.84 2.90 24.10
N ASN A 79 0.65 2.40 22.88
CA ASN A 79 -0.02 3.13 21.81
C ASN A 79 -1.47 3.47 22.17
N ILE A 80 -2.21 2.51 22.75
CA ILE A 80 -3.59 2.71 23.17
C ILE A 80 -3.66 3.73 24.30
N ILE A 81 -2.85 3.54 25.38
CA ILE A 81 -2.85 4.44 26.53
C ILE A 81 -2.45 5.85 26.13
N CYS A 82 -1.40 5.99 25.31
CA CYS A 82 -0.96 7.27 24.77
C CYS A 82 -2.09 8.02 24.06
N CYS A 83 -2.81 7.35 23.15
CA CYS A 83 -3.95 7.92 22.46
C CYS A 83 -5.08 8.35 23.39
N MET A 84 -5.40 7.52 24.39
CA MET A 84 -6.42 7.85 25.39
C MET A 84 -6.04 9.08 26.21
N LEU A 85 -4.78 9.18 26.66
CA LEU A 85 -4.26 10.32 27.41
C LEU A 85 -4.27 11.59 26.55
N ALA A 86 -3.78 11.51 25.31
CA ALA A 86 -3.78 12.63 24.39
C ALA A 86 -5.20 13.13 24.09
N ARG A 87 -6.15 12.22 23.93
CA ARG A 87 -7.57 12.59 23.73
C ARG A 87 -8.14 13.33 24.94
N LYS A 88 -7.77 12.92 26.16
CA LYS A 88 -8.16 13.60 27.40
C LYS A 88 -7.49 14.96 27.57
N LEU A 89 -6.26 15.14 27.09
CA LEU A 89 -5.57 16.42 27.08
C LEU A 89 -6.20 17.42 26.11
N GLY A 90 -6.75 16.98 24.97
CA GLY A 90 -7.37 17.86 23.99
C GLY A 90 -7.11 17.51 22.52
N ALA A 91 -6.30 16.51 22.23
CA ALA A 91 -6.05 16.03 20.86
C ALA A 91 -7.39 15.79 20.10
N ARG A 92 -7.52 16.34 18.90
CA ARG A 92 -8.79 16.24 18.14
C ARG A 92 -9.00 14.86 17.55
N HIS A 93 -7.93 14.23 17.10
CA HIS A 93 -7.94 12.89 16.52
C HIS A 93 -6.76 12.09 17.04
N THR A 94 -6.92 10.76 17.11
CA THR A 94 -5.84 9.85 17.53
C THR A 94 -5.80 8.60 16.67
N ILE A 95 -4.60 8.13 16.37
CA ILE A 95 -4.35 6.89 15.63
C ILE A 95 -3.43 6.01 16.46
N ALA A 96 -3.85 4.77 16.72
CA ALA A 96 -3.04 3.79 17.45
C ALA A 96 -2.65 2.61 16.56
N ARG A 97 -1.37 2.23 16.63
CA ARG A 97 -0.88 0.97 16.05
C ARG A 97 -1.18 -0.17 17.02
N VAL A 98 -1.90 -1.20 16.54
CA VAL A 98 -2.25 -2.38 17.32
C VAL A 98 -2.04 -3.63 16.46
N ARG A 99 -1.05 -4.45 16.84
CA ARG A 99 -0.61 -5.62 16.08
C ARG A 99 -1.15 -6.94 16.60
N ASN A 100 -1.57 -6.97 17.87
CA ASN A 100 -2.08 -8.18 18.48
C ASN A 100 -3.47 -8.49 17.90
N PRO A 101 -3.71 -9.71 17.33
CA PRO A 101 -5.00 -10.09 16.76
C PRO A 101 -6.16 -10.07 17.75
N GLU A 102 -5.90 -10.40 19.01
CA GLU A 102 -6.92 -10.41 20.06
C GLU A 102 -7.36 -9.00 20.42
N TYR A 103 -6.37 -8.08 20.56
CA TYR A 103 -6.64 -6.67 20.84
C TYR A 103 -7.39 -6.01 19.67
N ALA A 104 -6.96 -6.26 18.45
CA ALA A 104 -7.57 -5.67 17.26
C ALA A 104 -9.07 -5.96 17.17
N LYS A 105 -9.50 -7.19 17.47
CA LYS A 105 -10.90 -7.58 17.50
C LYS A 105 -11.70 -6.83 18.57
N SER A 106 -11.20 -6.82 19.79
CA SER A 106 -11.89 -6.22 20.94
C SER A 106 -11.94 -4.70 20.84
N LEU A 107 -10.83 -4.07 20.43
CA LEU A 107 -10.73 -2.61 20.31
C LEU A 107 -11.60 -2.04 19.19
N PHE A 108 -11.91 -2.81 18.16
CA PHE A 108 -12.82 -2.36 17.12
C PHE A 108 -14.20 -2.00 17.66
N PHE A 109 -14.70 -2.75 18.66
CA PHE A 109 -15.99 -2.49 19.29
C PHE A 109 -16.01 -1.27 20.22
N ILE A 110 -14.90 -1.02 20.94
CA ILE A 110 -14.83 0.06 21.94
C ILE A 110 -13.98 1.26 21.45
N ARG A 111 -13.65 1.30 20.17
CA ARG A 111 -12.77 2.31 19.56
C ARG A 111 -13.22 3.74 19.87
N GLU A 112 -14.52 4.00 19.69
CA GLU A 112 -15.09 5.34 19.87
C GLU A 112 -15.10 5.75 21.36
N GLU A 113 -15.38 4.82 22.25
CA GLU A 113 -15.38 5.04 23.72
C GLU A 113 -13.96 5.35 24.21
N LEU A 114 -12.94 4.72 23.60
CA LEU A 114 -11.54 5.02 23.90
C LEU A 114 -11.03 6.30 23.23
N GLY A 115 -11.86 6.95 22.40
CA GLY A 115 -11.50 8.15 21.67
C GLY A 115 -10.50 7.91 20.54
N LEU A 116 -10.41 6.68 20.01
CA LEU A 116 -9.55 6.31 18.91
C LEU A 116 -10.23 6.58 17.57
N SER A 117 -9.65 7.48 16.77
CA SER A 117 -10.17 7.81 15.45
C SER A 117 -9.89 6.70 14.43
N MET A 118 -8.69 6.09 14.51
CA MET A 118 -8.26 5.02 13.64
C MET A 118 -7.36 4.02 14.38
N LEU A 119 -7.49 2.75 14.02
CA LEU A 119 -6.58 1.67 14.41
C LEU A 119 -5.88 1.15 13.18
N ILE A 120 -4.58 0.92 13.27
CA ILE A 120 -3.77 0.35 12.19
C ILE A 120 -3.07 -0.92 12.66
N ASN A 121 -2.99 -1.89 11.75
CA ASN A 121 -2.29 -3.14 11.96
C ASN A 121 -1.41 -3.45 10.74
N PRO A 122 -0.13 -3.03 10.73
CA PRO A 122 0.76 -3.22 9.58
C PRO A 122 0.91 -4.67 9.15
N GLU A 123 0.82 -5.59 10.09
CA GLU A 123 0.93 -7.02 9.79
C GLU A 123 -0.33 -7.55 9.07
N MET A 124 -1.51 -7.10 9.48
CA MET A 124 -2.78 -7.45 8.81
C MET A 124 -2.88 -6.75 7.45
N ASP A 125 -2.46 -5.49 7.36
CA ASP A 125 -2.45 -4.72 6.11
C ASP A 125 -1.55 -5.39 5.07
N ALA A 126 -0.33 -5.79 5.48
CA ALA A 126 0.60 -6.52 4.63
C ALA A 126 0.06 -7.89 4.21
N ALA A 127 -0.54 -8.65 5.14
CA ALA A 127 -1.16 -9.93 4.82
C ALA A 127 -2.31 -9.78 3.81
N THR A 128 -3.12 -8.74 3.97
CA THR A 128 -4.21 -8.42 3.05
C THR A 128 -3.68 -8.05 1.66
N GLU A 129 -2.61 -7.27 1.59
CA GLU A 129 -1.95 -6.90 0.32
C GLU A 129 -1.38 -8.14 -0.38
N ILE A 130 -0.65 -8.99 0.34
CA ILE A 130 -0.11 -10.25 -0.19
C ILE A 130 -1.26 -11.14 -0.70
N PHE A 131 -2.33 -11.28 0.08
CA PHE A 131 -3.50 -12.06 -0.32
C PHE A 131 -4.12 -11.56 -1.65
N ARG A 132 -4.19 -10.25 -1.84
CA ARG A 132 -4.67 -9.63 -3.10
C ARG A 132 -3.73 -9.93 -4.26
N LEU A 133 -2.41 -9.78 -4.06
CA LEU A 133 -1.39 -10.11 -5.07
C LEU A 133 -1.47 -11.58 -5.49
N LEU A 134 -1.74 -12.50 -4.56
CA LEU A 134 -1.93 -13.92 -4.86
C LEU A 134 -3.22 -14.20 -5.64
N ARG A 135 -4.26 -13.37 -5.49
CA ARG A 135 -5.49 -13.47 -6.31
C ARG A 135 -5.30 -13.01 -7.76
N PHE A 136 -4.31 -12.13 -8.01
CA PHE A 136 -3.94 -11.64 -9.34
C PHE A 136 -2.47 -11.96 -9.62
N PRO A 137 -2.14 -13.21 -9.97
CA PRO A 137 -0.74 -13.67 -10.05
C PRO A 137 0.14 -12.88 -11.01
N THR A 138 -0.45 -12.29 -12.05
CA THR A 138 0.25 -11.42 -13.01
C THR A 138 0.51 -10.01 -12.50
N ALA A 139 -0.18 -9.57 -11.45
CA ALA A 139 0.01 -8.25 -10.90
C ALA A 139 1.31 -8.17 -10.08
N LEU A 140 2.11 -7.15 -10.33
CA LEU A 140 3.27 -6.77 -9.51
C LEU A 140 2.83 -5.94 -8.30
N LYS A 141 1.80 -5.10 -8.52
CA LYS A 141 1.24 -4.20 -7.52
C LYS A 141 -0.25 -3.98 -7.77
N ILE A 142 -1.01 -3.78 -6.70
CA ILE A 142 -2.44 -3.43 -6.77
C ILE A 142 -2.65 -2.23 -5.85
N ASP A 143 -2.94 -1.06 -6.43
CA ASP A 143 -3.29 0.13 -5.66
C ASP A 143 -4.81 0.30 -5.63
N PHE A 144 -5.33 0.70 -4.46
CA PHE A 144 -6.76 0.95 -4.26
C PHE A 144 -7.00 2.45 -4.09
N LEU A 145 -7.86 2.98 -4.93
CA LEU A 145 -8.23 4.38 -4.98
C LEU A 145 -9.73 4.53 -4.69
N ALA A 146 -10.18 5.75 -4.42
CA ALA A 146 -11.58 6.03 -4.18
C ALA A 146 -12.22 5.14 -3.08
N LYS A 147 -11.53 5.01 -1.93
CA LYS A 147 -11.98 4.18 -0.79
C LYS A 147 -12.17 2.70 -1.18
N GLY A 148 -11.29 2.16 -2.05
CA GLY A 148 -11.31 0.79 -2.51
C GLY A 148 -12.27 0.48 -3.66
N ARG A 149 -12.86 1.50 -4.29
CA ARG A 149 -13.80 1.33 -5.41
C ARG A 149 -13.11 1.21 -6.76
N VAL A 150 -11.93 1.78 -6.89
CA VAL A 150 -11.13 1.75 -8.11
C VAL A 150 -9.85 0.97 -7.83
N GLU A 151 -9.61 -0.08 -8.61
CA GLU A 151 -8.41 -0.90 -8.57
C GLU A 151 -7.49 -0.48 -9.70
N LEU A 152 -6.22 -0.22 -9.38
CA LEU A 152 -5.16 0.02 -10.34
C LEU A 152 -4.20 -1.17 -10.27
N LEU A 153 -4.15 -1.97 -11.34
CA LEU A 153 -3.29 -3.13 -11.43
C LEU A 153 -2.05 -2.79 -12.23
N THR A 154 -0.89 -3.05 -11.65
CA THR A 154 0.40 -2.88 -12.32
C THR A 154 0.99 -4.25 -12.67
N PHE A 155 1.41 -4.45 -13.93
CA PHE A 155 2.04 -5.69 -14.38
C PHE A 155 3.04 -5.40 -15.52
N ARG A 156 3.97 -6.35 -15.74
CA ARG A 156 4.99 -6.24 -16.77
C ARG A 156 4.56 -7.00 -18.03
N LEU A 157 4.79 -6.40 -19.19
CA LEU A 157 4.62 -7.06 -20.48
C LEU A 157 5.84 -7.93 -20.78
N THR A 158 5.61 -9.19 -21.08
CA THR A 158 6.67 -10.09 -21.59
C THR A 158 7.04 -9.71 -23.02
N ALA A 159 8.21 -10.11 -23.50
CA ALA A 159 8.68 -9.81 -24.85
C ALA A 159 7.76 -10.37 -25.94
N ASP A 160 7.13 -11.50 -25.67
CA ASP A 160 6.16 -12.21 -26.53
C ASP A 160 4.71 -11.79 -26.28
N SER A 161 4.47 -10.75 -25.47
CA SER A 161 3.13 -10.27 -25.18
C SER A 161 2.37 -9.88 -26.44
N PRO A 162 1.12 -10.34 -26.63
CA PRO A 162 0.27 -9.93 -27.75
C PRO A 162 -0.04 -8.42 -27.80
N LEU A 163 0.30 -7.69 -26.75
CA LEU A 163 0.17 -6.23 -26.67
C LEU A 163 1.40 -5.50 -27.20
N ALA A 164 2.57 -6.15 -27.25
CA ALA A 164 3.78 -5.55 -27.76
C ALA A 164 3.62 -5.15 -29.25
N GLY A 165 4.07 -3.95 -29.59
CA GLY A 165 3.95 -3.37 -30.92
C GLY A 165 2.57 -2.80 -31.27
N LYS A 166 1.60 -2.80 -30.36
CA LYS A 166 0.27 -2.23 -30.60
C LYS A 166 0.12 -0.86 -29.94
N ALA A 167 -0.52 0.05 -30.69
CA ALA A 167 -0.94 1.34 -30.14
C ALA A 167 -2.17 1.16 -29.25
N LEU A 168 -2.33 1.99 -28.21
CA LEU A 168 -3.40 1.86 -27.24
C LEU A 168 -4.80 1.97 -27.86
N HIS A 169 -5.00 2.86 -28.84
CA HIS A 169 -6.28 2.99 -29.55
C HIS A 169 -6.67 1.74 -30.34
N ALA A 170 -5.70 0.88 -30.70
CA ALA A 170 -5.95 -0.38 -31.41
C ALA A 170 -6.35 -1.53 -30.44
N LEU A 171 -6.22 -1.33 -29.13
CA LEU A 171 -6.63 -2.28 -28.11
C LEU A 171 -8.16 -2.24 -27.99
N LYS A 172 -8.84 -3.25 -28.52
CA LYS A 172 -10.30 -3.42 -28.40
C LYS A 172 -10.68 -3.89 -26.98
N SER A 173 -10.29 -3.14 -25.96
CA SER A 173 -10.58 -3.45 -24.57
C SER A 173 -11.22 -2.26 -23.85
N ARG A 174 -11.96 -2.54 -22.78
CA ARG A 174 -12.53 -1.49 -21.90
C ARG A 174 -11.61 -1.18 -20.72
N VAL A 175 -10.32 -1.45 -20.89
CA VAL A 175 -9.31 -1.18 -19.87
C VAL A 175 -8.61 0.12 -20.23
N LEU A 176 -8.47 1.00 -19.26
CA LEU A 176 -7.70 2.24 -19.40
C LEU A 176 -6.27 2.00 -18.92
N VAL A 177 -5.29 2.22 -19.79
CA VAL A 177 -3.86 2.22 -19.42
C VAL A 177 -3.55 3.59 -18.82
N CYS A 178 -3.20 3.59 -17.55
CA CYS A 178 -2.98 4.79 -16.75
C CYS A 178 -1.54 5.29 -16.81
N THR A 179 -0.58 4.36 -16.69
CA THR A 179 0.85 4.67 -16.78
C THR A 179 1.59 3.57 -17.53
N VAL A 180 2.68 3.95 -18.19
CA VAL A 180 3.65 3.02 -18.78
C VAL A 180 5.03 3.40 -18.27
N GLN A 181 5.74 2.45 -17.69
CA GLN A 181 7.13 2.60 -17.28
C GLN A 181 8.02 1.82 -18.25
N ARG A 182 8.99 2.51 -18.87
CA ARG A 182 9.95 1.96 -19.82
C ARG A 182 11.33 2.53 -19.53
N ASP A 183 12.34 1.69 -19.37
CA ASP A 183 13.74 2.08 -19.15
C ASP A 183 13.92 3.12 -18.01
N GLY A 184 13.14 3.01 -16.95
CA GLY A 184 13.16 3.93 -15.80
C GLY A 184 12.35 5.21 -15.98
N ALA A 185 11.89 5.53 -17.19
CA ALA A 185 10.98 6.65 -17.44
C ALA A 185 9.52 6.24 -17.28
N VAL A 186 8.67 7.13 -16.75
CA VAL A 186 7.24 6.91 -16.57
C VAL A 186 6.46 7.84 -17.49
N TYR A 187 5.48 7.31 -18.19
CA TYR A 187 4.64 8.03 -19.16
C TYR A 187 3.19 7.92 -18.75
N ILE A 188 2.41 8.97 -18.93
CA ILE A 188 0.95 8.92 -19.03
C ILE A 188 0.61 8.82 -20.52
N PRO A 189 0.24 7.62 -21.02
CA PRO A 189 0.16 7.37 -22.44
C PRO A 189 -1.13 7.97 -23.04
N ASP A 190 -1.04 8.44 -24.27
CA ASP A 190 -2.17 8.75 -25.13
C ASP A 190 -2.59 7.55 -25.99
N GLY A 191 -3.62 7.72 -26.85
CA GLY A 191 -4.13 6.66 -27.70
C GLY A 191 -3.11 6.14 -28.74
N ASP A 192 -2.15 6.94 -29.15
CA ASP A 192 -1.15 6.62 -30.17
C ASP A 192 0.11 5.97 -29.57
N PHE A 193 0.20 5.92 -28.24
CA PHE A 193 1.33 5.30 -27.55
C PHE A 193 1.43 3.81 -27.89
N VAL A 194 2.60 3.37 -28.35
CA VAL A 194 2.88 1.99 -28.74
C VAL A 194 3.54 1.24 -27.57
N LEU A 195 2.89 0.19 -27.11
CA LEU A 195 3.40 -0.69 -26.06
C LEU A 195 4.56 -1.55 -26.59
N GLN A 196 5.52 -1.87 -25.70
CA GLN A 196 6.68 -2.72 -26.01
C GLN A 196 6.82 -3.84 -24.99
N GLY A 197 7.47 -4.93 -25.38
CA GLY A 197 7.88 -5.96 -24.43
C GLY A 197 8.84 -5.38 -23.40
N GLY A 198 8.65 -5.73 -22.12
CA GLY A 198 9.40 -5.18 -21.00
C GLY A 198 8.74 -3.96 -20.33
N ASP A 199 7.73 -3.32 -20.96
CA ASP A 199 6.97 -2.24 -20.32
C ASP A 199 6.29 -2.72 -19.05
N THR A 200 6.36 -1.91 -18.01
CA THR A 200 5.49 -2.09 -16.82
C THR A 200 4.32 -1.13 -16.95
N ILE A 201 3.11 -1.68 -17.05
CA ILE A 201 1.90 -0.89 -17.28
C ILE A 201 0.96 -0.94 -16.07
N SER A 202 0.36 0.18 -15.74
CA SER A 202 -0.71 0.26 -14.72
C SER A 202 -2.04 0.49 -15.42
N VAL A 203 -3.02 -0.36 -15.13
CA VAL A 203 -4.33 -0.33 -15.78
C VAL A 203 -5.45 -0.25 -14.77
N THR A 204 -6.54 0.42 -15.16
CA THR A 204 -7.77 0.42 -14.37
C THR A 204 -8.98 0.07 -15.24
N ALA A 205 -9.89 -0.70 -14.67
CA ALA A 205 -11.17 -1.06 -15.27
C ALA A 205 -12.08 -1.71 -14.23
N SER A 206 -13.32 -2.04 -14.62
CA SER A 206 -14.15 -2.90 -13.78
C SER A 206 -13.50 -4.29 -13.59
N PRO A 207 -13.72 -4.99 -12.47
CA PRO A 207 -13.19 -6.35 -12.27
C PRO A 207 -13.51 -7.32 -13.40
N LYS A 208 -14.69 -7.18 -14.00
CA LYS A 208 -15.12 -7.97 -15.17
C LYS A 208 -14.28 -7.65 -16.41
N ASP A 209 -14.02 -6.37 -16.67
CA ASP A 209 -13.26 -5.94 -17.84
C ASP A 209 -11.78 -6.27 -17.70
N VAL A 210 -11.23 -6.18 -16.49
CA VAL A 210 -9.87 -6.64 -16.16
C VAL A 210 -9.72 -8.15 -16.43
N ALA A 211 -10.66 -8.97 -15.95
CA ALA A 211 -10.64 -10.42 -16.21
C ALA A 211 -10.74 -10.74 -17.71
N ALA A 212 -11.60 -10.03 -18.44
CA ALA A 212 -11.72 -10.17 -19.89
C ALA A 212 -10.44 -9.74 -20.62
N PHE A 213 -9.81 -8.67 -20.18
CA PHE A 213 -8.55 -8.19 -20.73
C PHE A 213 -7.42 -9.22 -20.58
N PHE A 214 -7.21 -9.77 -19.40
CA PHE A 214 -6.21 -10.82 -19.20
C PHE A 214 -6.50 -12.09 -20.01
N HIS A 215 -7.78 -12.43 -20.18
CA HIS A 215 -8.18 -13.57 -21.02
C HIS A 215 -7.87 -13.32 -22.50
N THR A 216 -8.20 -12.12 -23.03
CA THR A 216 -8.04 -11.80 -24.45
C THR A 216 -6.59 -11.51 -24.85
N THR A 217 -5.79 -11.00 -23.91
CA THR A 217 -4.38 -10.68 -24.14
C THR A 217 -3.45 -11.88 -23.95
N GLY A 218 -3.98 -13.03 -23.49
CA GLY A 218 -3.17 -14.21 -23.24
C GLY A 218 -2.21 -14.07 -22.04
N ILE A 219 -2.27 -12.95 -21.31
CA ILE A 219 -1.53 -12.74 -20.05
C ILE A 219 -2.21 -13.60 -18.98
N ARG A 220 -1.94 -14.89 -19.01
CA ARG A 220 -2.53 -15.86 -18.07
C ARG A 220 -1.59 -16.02 -16.89
N GLY A 221 -1.98 -15.50 -15.74
CA GLY A 221 -1.44 -16.01 -14.48
C GLY A 221 -2.00 -17.41 -14.20
N GLN A 222 -1.13 -18.33 -13.85
CA GLN A 222 -1.55 -19.63 -13.35
C GLN A 222 -2.39 -19.44 -12.10
N LYS A 223 -3.55 -20.07 -12.01
CA LYS A 223 -4.40 -19.97 -10.82
C LYS A 223 -3.69 -20.60 -9.63
N ILE A 224 -3.41 -19.81 -8.62
CA ILE A 224 -2.77 -20.26 -7.39
C ILE A 224 -3.76 -21.15 -6.61
N LYS A 225 -3.31 -22.33 -6.22
CA LYS A 225 -4.02 -23.31 -5.40
C LYS A 225 -3.23 -23.66 -4.14
N SER A 226 -1.90 -23.60 -4.23
CA SER A 226 -0.96 -23.93 -3.16
C SER A 226 -0.02 -22.75 -2.88
N VAL A 227 0.21 -22.46 -1.61
CA VAL A 227 1.09 -21.38 -1.16
C VAL A 227 2.01 -21.88 -0.07
N MET A 228 3.31 -21.71 -0.28
CA MET A 228 4.34 -21.93 0.72
C MET A 228 4.72 -20.60 1.37
N ILE A 229 4.64 -20.52 2.68
CA ILE A 229 5.01 -19.34 3.47
C ILE A 229 6.25 -19.68 4.27
N VAL A 230 7.31 -18.89 4.14
CA VAL A 230 8.55 -19.06 4.92
C VAL A 230 8.60 -18.00 6.02
N GLY A 231 8.63 -18.47 7.27
CA GLY A 231 8.53 -17.67 8.48
C GLY A 231 7.13 -17.66 9.08
N GLY A 232 6.98 -17.97 10.36
CA GLY A 232 5.70 -18.11 11.08
C GLY A 232 5.29 -16.87 11.89
N GLY A 233 5.68 -15.67 11.45
CA GLY A 233 5.38 -14.41 12.16
C GLY A 233 3.90 -14.01 12.13
N LYS A 234 3.59 -12.80 12.61
CA LYS A 234 2.20 -12.28 12.66
C LYS A 234 1.61 -12.11 11.26
N ILE A 235 2.39 -11.65 10.27
CA ILE A 235 1.94 -11.53 8.87
C ILE A 235 1.54 -12.90 8.34
N SER A 236 2.36 -13.92 8.58
CA SER A 236 2.11 -15.30 8.15
C SER A 236 0.82 -15.86 8.76
N PHE A 237 0.57 -15.58 10.04
CA PHE A 237 -0.68 -15.97 10.71
C PHE A 237 -1.91 -15.36 10.02
N TYR A 238 -1.90 -14.04 9.79
CA TYR A 238 -3.03 -13.36 9.13
C TYR A 238 -3.21 -13.84 7.69
N LEU A 239 -2.11 -13.97 6.95
CA LEU A 239 -2.11 -14.41 5.55
C LEU A 239 -2.64 -15.85 5.43
N ALA A 240 -2.09 -16.78 6.22
CA ALA A 240 -2.50 -18.17 6.19
C ALA A 240 -3.98 -18.34 6.52
N ARG A 241 -4.52 -17.57 7.47
CA ARG A 241 -5.95 -17.56 7.78
C ARG A 241 -6.78 -17.15 6.57
N LEU A 242 -6.44 -16.01 5.90
CA LEU A 242 -7.15 -15.53 4.71
C LEU A 242 -7.10 -16.55 3.57
N LEU A 243 -5.95 -17.17 3.34
CA LEU A 243 -5.74 -18.18 2.31
C LEU A 243 -6.55 -19.47 2.58
N CYS A 244 -6.50 -19.97 3.81
CA CYS A 244 -7.26 -21.16 4.23
C CYS A 244 -8.78 -20.92 4.17
N GLU A 245 -9.25 -19.75 4.56
CA GLU A 245 -10.67 -19.36 4.44
C GLU A 245 -11.11 -19.30 2.97
N SER A 246 -10.19 -18.95 2.07
CA SER A 246 -10.44 -18.93 0.62
C SER A 246 -10.26 -20.29 -0.06
N GLY A 247 -9.95 -21.34 0.69
CA GLY A 247 -9.86 -22.72 0.18
C GLY A 247 -8.53 -23.07 -0.49
N LEU A 248 -7.46 -22.26 -0.30
CA LEU A 248 -6.13 -22.57 -0.79
C LEU A 248 -5.41 -23.53 0.17
N GLN A 249 -4.50 -24.34 -0.38
CA GLN A 249 -3.58 -25.16 0.39
C GLN A 249 -2.43 -24.27 0.90
N VAL A 250 -2.17 -24.31 2.18
CA VAL A 250 -1.15 -23.47 2.82
C VAL A 250 -0.16 -24.34 3.58
N LYS A 251 1.13 -24.13 3.30
CA LYS A 251 2.25 -24.75 3.98
C LYS A 251 3.07 -23.63 4.62
N ILE A 252 3.38 -23.71 5.92
CA ILE A 252 4.18 -22.73 6.67
C ILE A 252 5.46 -23.41 7.17
N LEU A 253 6.62 -22.87 6.82
CA LEU A 253 7.90 -23.27 7.38
C LEU A 253 8.31 -22.29 8.46
N GLU A 254 8.53 -22.77 9.68
CA GLU A 254 8.95 -21.98 10.83
C GLU A 254 10.01 -22.74 11.63
N LYS A 255 11.09 -22.07 12.02
CA LYS A 255 12.19 -22.70 12.73
C LYS A 255 11.98 -22.84 14.24
N ASP A 256 11.17 -21.97 14.82
CA ASP A 256 10.86 -21.96 16.25
C ASP A 256 9.77 -22.99 16.55
N LYS A 257 10.10 -23.99 17.37
CA LYS A 257 9.18 -25.09 17.68
C LYS A 257 7.94 -24.64 18.44
N GLU A 258 8.09 -23.74 19.43
CA GLU A 258 6.95 -23.25 20.21
C GLU A 258 5.99 -22.47 19.30
N ARG A 259 6.55 -21.72 18.35
CA ARG A 259 5.78 -21.02 17.34
C ARG A 259 5.07 -21.95 16.37
N CYS A 260 5.71 -23.08 15.98
CA CYS A 260 5.08 -24.11 15.14
C CYS A 260 3.87 -24.73 15.87
N ASP A 261 4.02 -25.08 17.13
CA ASP A 261 2.95 -25.67 17.94
C ASP A 261 1.77 -24.71 18.05
N LEU A 262 2.04 -23.44 18.35
CA LEU A 262 1.00 -22.40 18.42
C LEU A 262 0.29 -22.18 17.08
N LEU A 263 1.04 -22.14 15.98
CA LEU A 263 0.43 -21.96 14.65
C LEU A 263 -0.43 -23.16 14.25
N SER A 264 0.01 -24.38 14.58
CA SER A 264 -0.76 -25.61 14.31
C SER A 264 -2.08 -25.65 15.06
N GLU A 265 -2.12 -25.12 16.29
CA GLU A 265 -3.35 -24.97 17.06
C GLU A 265 -4.29 -23.90 16.47
N LEU A 266 -3.74 -22.73 16.14
CA LEU A 266 -4.52 -21.59 15.67
C LEU A 266 -4.98 -21.71 14.19
N LEU A 267 -4.28 -22.52 13.39
CA LEU A 267 -4.48 -22.67 11.93
C LEU A 267 -4.64 -24.14 11.54
N PRO A 268 -5.68 -24.85 12.00
CA PRO A 268 -5.82 -26.32 11.80
C PRO A 268 -5.97 -26.73 10.31
N ARG A 269 -6.16 -25.78 9.41
CA ARG A 269 -6.25 -26.03 7.96
C ARG A 269 -4.94 -25.76 7.21
N ALA A 270 -3.93 -25.21 7.87
CA ALA A 270 -2.59 -25.03 7.32
C ALA A 270 -1.68 -26.16 7.76
N MET A 271 -0.76 -26.58 6.90
CA MET A 271 0.31 -27.50 7.26
C MET A 271 1.47 -26.67 7.82
N VAL A 272 1.88 -26.94 9.06
CA VAL A 272 3.01 -26.26 9.69
C VAL A 272 4.17 -27.23 9.80
N ILE A 273 5.33 -26.83 9.28
CA ILE A 273 6.56 -27.61 9.23
C ILE A 273 7.60 -26.90 10.09
N CYS A 274 8.14 -27.61 11.07
CA CYS A 274 9.19 -27.10 11.93
C CYS A 274 10.55 -27.32 11.25
N GLY A 275 11.14 -26.24 10.72
CA GLY A 275 12.43 -26.29 10.05
C GLY A 275 12.90 -24.92 9.58
N ASP A 276 14.18 -24.84 9.23
CA ASP A 276 14.78 -23.61 8.71
C ASP A 276 14.43 -23.42 7.24
N GLY A 277 13.59 -22.45 6.94
CA GLY A 277 13.18 -22.15 5.57
C GLY A 277 14.26 -21.54 4.68
N SER A 278 15.45 -21.26 5.19
CA SER A 278 16.63 -20.92 4.39
C SER A 278 17.40 -22.17 3.88
N ASP A 279 17.08 -23.35 4.42
CA ASP A 279 17.63 -24.62 3.93
C ASP A 279 16.95 -25.02 2.62
N GLN A 280 17.74 -24.95 1.55
CA GLN A 280 17.28 -25.29 0.21
C GLN A 280 16.85 -26.75 0.10
N THR A 281 17.49 -27.67 0.84
CA THR A 281 17.14 -29.10 0.86
C THR A 281 15.72 -29.27 1.42
N LEU A 282 15.43 -28.63 2.54
CA LEU A 282 14.10 -28.66 3.14
C LEU A 282 13.03 -28.07 2.22
N LEU A 283 13.33 -26.95 1.54
CA LEU A 283 12.38 -26.38 0.58
C LEU A 283 12.03 -27.36 -0.54
N MET A 284 13.00 -28.11 -1.05
CA MET A 284 12.79 -29.11 -2.10
C MET A 284 12.07 -30.36 -1.57
N GLU A 285 12.40 -30.84 -0.38
CA GLU A 285 11.70 -31.95 0.28
C GLU A 285 10.21 -31.63 0.52
N GLU A 286 9.89 -30.33 0.69
CA GLU A 286 8.54 -29.82 0.90
C GLU A 286 7.84 -29.42 -0.40
N ASP A 287 8.28 -29.96 -1.54
CA ASP A 287 7.67 -29.77 -2.88
C ASP A 287 7.65 -28.30 -3.36
N LEU A 288 8.73 -27.53 -3.17
CA LEU A 288 8.83 -26.17 -3.66
C LEU A 288 8.51 -26.07 -5.17
N ASP A 289 9.04 -27.01 -5.95
CA ASP A 289 8.87 -27.09 -7.41
C ASP A 289 7.42 -27.35 -7.88
N ARG A 290 6.55 -27.80 -6.97
CA ARG A 290 5.12 -28.03 -7.22
C ARG A 290 4.22 -26.98 -6.58
N THR A 291 4.82 -26.03 -5.89
CA THR A 291 4.09 -24.96 -5.22
C THR A 291 3.77 -23.83 -6.20
N ASP A 292 2.51 -23.39 -6.26
CA ASP A 292 2.11 -22.31 -7.19
C ASP A 292 2.66 -20.95 -6.78
N ALA A 293 2.83 -20.71 -5.46
CA ALA A 293 3.36 -19.46 -4.94
C ALA A 293 4.20 -19.63 -3.68
N LEU A 294 5.28 -18.83 -3.56
CA LEU A 294 6.06 -18.71 -2.34
C LEU A 294 6.01 -17.30 -1.78
N VAL A 295 5.88 -17.18 -0.46
CA VAL A 295 5.89 -15.91 0.27
C VAL A 295 6.95 -15.96 1.37
N ALA A 296 8.04 -15.17 1.20
CA ALA A 296 9.13 -15.08 2.16
C ALA A 296 8.85 -13.97 3.20
N LEU A 297 8.62 -14.37 4.45
CA LEU A 297 8.19 -13.51 5.56
C LEU A 297 9.07 -13.64 6.81
N THR A 298 10.34 -14.02 6.65
CA THR A 298 11.27 -14.06 7.79
C THR A 298 11.54 -12.66 8.34
N ASN A 299 12.29 -12.55 9.43
CA ASN A 299 12.63 -11.25 10.00
C ASN A 299 13.84 -10.59 9.33
N MET A 300 14.54 -11.29 8.45
CA MET A 300 15.74 -10.83 7.75
C MET A 300 15.44 -10.56 6.29
N ASP A 301 15.65 -9.33 5.84
CA ASP A 301 15.36 -8.93 4.44
C ASP A 301 16.26 -9.70 3.46
N GLU A 302 17.54 -9.88 3.80
CA GLU A 302 18.52 -10.60 2.99
C GLU A 302 18.13 -12.08 2.81
N GLU A 303 17.65 -12.73 3.87
CA GLU A 303 17.14 -14.08 3.84
C GLU A 303 15.90 -14.20 2.94
N ASN A 304 14.96 -13.26 3.06
CA ASN A 304 13.78 -13.20 2.20
C ASN A 304 14.16 -13.04 0.72
N VAL A 305 15.18 -12.24 0.42
CA VAL A 305 15.70 -12.09 -0.95
C VAL A 305 16.27 -13.42 -1.46
N ILE A 306 17.14 -14.07 -0.69
CA ILE A 306 17.79 -15.34 -1.10
C ILE A 306 16.75 -16.43 -1.33
N ILE A 307 15.81 -16.61 -0.40
CA ILE A 307 14.71 -17.58 -0.53
C ILE A 307 13.88 -17.30 -1.79
N SER A 308 13.58 -16.03 -2.03
CA SER A 308 12.79 -15.62 -3.20
C SER A 308 13.51 -15.85 -4.52
N MET A 309 14.82 -15.57 -4.56
CA MET A 309 15.66 -15.89 -5.73
C MET A 309 15.71 -17.40 -5.99
N PHE A 310 15.86 -18.21 -4.94
CA PHE A 310 15.85 -19.66 -5.06
C PHE A 310 14.51 -20.17 -5.61
N ALA A 311 13.39 -19.67 -5.10
CA ALA A 311 12.07 -20.02 -5.61
C ALA A 311 11.87 -19.61 -7.08
N THR A 312 12.39 -18.43 -7.48
CA THR A 312 12.35 -17.98 -8.87
C THR A 312 13.18 -18.88 -9.80
N LEU A 313 14.36 -19.35 -9.37
CA LEU A 313 15.17 -20.28 -10.11
C LEU A 313 14.49 -21.65 -10.30
N HIS A 314 13.62 -22.04 -9.39
CA HIS A 314 12.78 -23.25 -9.47
C HIS A 314 11.42 -23.00 -10.13
N GLU A 315 11.27 -21.89 -10.86
CA GLU A 315 10.08 -21.57 -11.67
C GLU A 315 8.77 -21.52 -10.87
N VAL A 316 8.82 -21.19 -9.57
CA VAL A 316 7.62 -20.94 -8.78
C VAL A 316 6.83 -19.77 -9.40
N GLY A 317 5.57 -20.00 -9.73
CA GLY A 317 4.76 -19.10 -10.57
C GLY A 317 4.53 -17.71 -9.99
N LYS A 318 4.56 -17.56 -8.64
CA LYS A 318 4.45 -16.27 -7.95
C LYS A 318 5.35 -16.25 -6.72
N VAL A 319 6.26 -15.28 -6.67
CA VAL A 319 7.16 -15.11 -5.53
C VAL A 319 6.97 -13.72 -4.94
N ILE A 320 6.75 -13.66 -3.61
CA ILE A 320 6.56 -12.40 -2.87
C ILE A 320 7.54 -12.35 -1.71
N ALA A 321 8.32 -11.27 -1.61
CA ALA A 321 9.26 -11.05 -0.51
C ALA A 321 8.82 -9.90 0.40
N LYS A 322 8.88 -10.11 1.72
CA LYS A 322 8.80 -9.01 2.68
C LYS A 322 10.14 -8.31 2.76
N ILE A 323 10.16 -7.00 2.52
CA ILE A 323 11.34 -6.16 2.60
C ILE A 323 11.04 -4.94 3.49
N ASN A 324 11.93 -4.70 4.46
CA ASN A 324 11.82 -3.54 5.34
C ASN A 324 12.79 -2.41 4.98
N HIS A 325 13.81 -2.67 4.14
CA HIS A 325 14.82 -1.71 3.73
C HIS A 325 14.74 -1.45 2.23
N ILE A 326 14.30 -0.28 1.84
CA ILE A 326 14.10 0.14 0.42
C ILE A 326 15.40 0.08 -0.41
N SER A 327 16.58 0.12 0.23
CA SER A 327 17.86 0.03 -0.46
C SER A 327 18.07 -1.28 -1.24
N LEU A 328 17.30 -2.32 -0.97
CA LEU A 328 17.36 -3.61 -1.64
C LEU A 328 16.48 -3.68 -2.90
N ASP A 329 15.57 -2.73 -3.13
CA ASP A 329 14.63 -2.77 -4.27
C ASP A 329 15.35 -2.88 -5.62
N LYS A 330 16.45 -2.14 -5.81
CA LYS A 330 17.25 -2.21 -7.06
C LYS A 330 17.93 -3.56 -7.30
N ILE A 331 18.26 -4.27 -6.22
CA ILE A 331 18.85 -5.62 -6.29
C ILE A 331 17.75 -6.60 -6.68
N LEU A 332 16.57 -6.45 -6.09
CA LEU A 332 15.41 -7.30 -6.34
C LEU A 332 14.89 -7.18 -7.77
N GLU A 333 14.80 -5.98 -8.31
CA GLU A 333 14.43 -5.76 -9.73
C GLU A 333 15.34 -6.54 -10.69
N LYS A 334 16.65 -6.65 -10.38
CA LYS A 334 17.63 -7.39 -11.19
C LYS A 334 17.64 -8.89 -10.94
N SER A 335 17.14 -9.33 -9.78
CA SER A 335 17.14 -10.74 -9.39
C SER A 335 15.90 -11.52 -9.82
N GLY A 336 14.97 -10.89 -10.54
CA GLY A 336 13.73 -11.53 -11.00
C GLY A 336 12.66 -11.66 -9.91
N VAL A 337 12.85 -11.06 -8.74
CA VAL A 337 11.82 -10.97 -7.69
C VAL A 337 11.02 -9.71 -7.91
N ASP A 338 9.90 -9.85 -8.57
CA ASP A 338 9.07 -8.72 -9.02
C ASP A 338 8.11 -8.17 -7.95
N CYS A 339 7.80 -8.96 -6.92
CA CYS A 339 6.82 -8.61 -5.90
C CYS A 339 7.45 -8.46 -4.53
N THR A 340 7.48 -7.23 -4.04
CA THR A 340 7.89 -6.92 -2.67
C THR A 340 6.77 -6.29 -1.87
N VAL A 341 6.75 -6.56 -0.57
CA VAL A 341 5.79 -5.97 0.36
C VAL A 341 6.53 -5.37 1.54
N THR A 342 6.27 -4.10 1.80
CA THR A 342 6.88 -3.34 2.90
C THR A 342 5.80 -2.92 3.90
N PRO A 343 5.61 -3.66 5.01
CA PRO A 343 4.46 -3.46 5.90
C PRO A 343 4.32 -2.04 6.46
N HIS A 344 5.44 -1.42 6.87
CA HIS A 344 5.40 -0.07 7.45
C HIS A 344 5.02 0.99 6.40
N LEU A 345 5.37 0.81 5.12
CA LEU A 345 4.97 1.74 4.05
C LEU A 345 3.48 1.65 3.75
N ILE A 346 2.91 0.44 3.72
CA ILE A 346 1.48 0.24 3.47
C ILE A 346 0.66 1.01 4.51
N SER A 347 0.93 0.78 5.80
CA SER A 347 0.17 1.46 6.86
C SER A 347 0.50 2.95 6.97
N SER A 348 1.75 3.37 6.70
CA SER A 348 2.07 4.79 6.65
C SER A 348 1.28 5.52 5.56
N ASN A 349 1.15 4.92 4.38
CA ASN A 349 0.34 5.48 3.30
C ASN A 349 -1.14 5.59 3.68
N GLN A 350 -1.70 4.62 4.42
CA GLN A 350 -3.07 4.70 4.93
C GLN A 350 -3.26 5.89 5.89
N ILE A 351 -2.28 6.12 6.79
CA ILE A 351 -2.31 7.27 7.71
C ILE A 351 -2.21 8.58 6.94
N VAL A 352 -1.28 8.70 5.98
CA VAL A 352 -1.12 9.90 5.17
C VAL A 352 -2.40 10.20 4.38
N GLN A 353 -3.05 9.17 3.82
CA GLN A 353 -4.36 9.34 3.18
C GLN A 353 -5.43 9.84 4.15
N TYR A 354 -5.46 9.33 5.37
CA TYR A 354 -6.37 9.80 6.42
C TYR A 354 -6.12 11.27 6.77
N VAL A 355 -4.84 11.68 6.94
CA VAL A 355 -4.47 13.08 7.21
C VAL A 355 -4.91 14.01 6.09
N ARG A 356 -4.69 13.61 4.84
CA ARG A 356 -5.14 14.36 3.66
C ARG A 356 -6.67 14.48 3.62
N ALA A 357 -7.41 13.41 3.90
CA ALA A 357 -8.87 13.45 3.98
C ALA A 357 -9.36 14.42 5.08
N MET A 358 -8.68 14.48 6.22
CA MET A 358 -8.97 15.46 7.28
C MET A 358 -8.72 16.91 6.84
N GLN A 359 -7.64 17.18 6.11
CA GLN A 359 -7.37 18.52 5.57
C GLN A 359 -8.43 18.94 4.55
N ASN A 360 -8.85 18.02 3.70
CA ASN A 360 -9.78 18.30 2.62
C ASN A 360 -11.19 18.61 3.12
N SER A 361 -11.58 18.03 4.26
CA SER A 361 -12.83 18.42 4.94
C SER A 361 -12.87 19.90 5.35
N ARG A 362 -11.70 20.57 5.37
CA ARG A 362 -11.53 21.99 5.69
C ARG A 362 -11.47 22.93 4.47
N GLY A 363 -11.64 22.43 3.23
CA GLY A 363 -11.83 23.33 2.05
C GLY A 363 -11.01 23.04 0.80
N ASN A 364 -10.01 22.18 0.82
CA ASN A 364 -9.26 21.78 -0.38
C ASN A 364 -9.97 20.60 -1.08
N GLY A 365 -10.29 20.70 -2.38
CA GLY A 365 -11.12 19.73 -3.09
C GLY A 365 -10.50 18.33 -3.33
N VAL A 366 -9.26 18.05 -2.93
CA VAL A 366 -8.58 16.76 -3.14
C VAL A 366 -8.91 15.79 -2.01
N GLU A 367 -9.59 14.68 -2.27
CA GLU A 367 -9.98 13.67 -1.26
C GLU A 367 -8.89 12.64 -0.98
N SER A 368 -8.14 12.22 -2.00
CA SER A 368 -7.05 11.29 -1.84
C SER A 368 -5.95 11.52 -2.88
N MET A 369 -4.72 11.14 -2.56
CA MET A 369 -3.58 11.17 -3.46
C MET A 369 -2.74 9.90 -3.25
N VAL A 370 -2.36 9.25 -4.36
CA VAL A 370 -1.46 8.08 -4.36
C VAL A 370 -0.37 8.32 -5.39
N ARG A 371 0.88 8.03 -5.04
CA ARG A 371 2.02 8.11 -5.97
C ARG A 371 2.20 6.79 -6.68
N LEU A 372 2.32 6.86 -8.00
CA LEU A 372 2.49 5.75 -8.93
C LEU A 372 3.84 5.86 -9.65
N GLY A 373 4.30 4.75 -10.24
CA GLY A 373 5.51 4.75 -11.08
C GLY A 373 6.73 5.30 -10.34
N SER A 374 7.11 4.72 -9.21
CA SER A 374 8.25 5.17 -8.36
C SER A 374 8.14 6.63 -7.91
N GLY A 375 6.92 7.18 -7.87
CA GLY A 375 6.66 8.55 -7.43
C GLY A 375 6.60 9.59 -8.55
N ALA A 376 6.74 9.20 -9.81
CA ALA A 376 6.72 10.14 -10.95
C ALA A 376 5.30 10.61 -11.35
N VAL A 377 4.26 9.86 -11.00
CA VAL A 377 2.86 10.19 -11.30
C VAL A 377 2.05 10.25 -10.02
N GLU A 378 1.22 11.25 -9.87
CA GLU A 378 0.23 11.36 -8.80
C GLU A 378 -1.17 11.03 -9.31
N ALA A 379 -1.83 10.09 -8.63
CA ALA A 379 -3.25 9.83 -8.77
C ALA A 379 -4.01 10.65 -7.72
N LEU A 380 -4.80 11.61 -8.17
CA LEU A 380 -5.54 12.55 -7.34
C LEU A 380 -7.03 12.27 -7.45
N GLU A 381 -7.70 12.05 -6.31
CA GLU A 381 -9.16 12.02 -6.23
C GLU A 381 -9.65 13.37 -5.71
N PHE A 382 -10.57 13.99 -6.43
CA PHE A 382 -11.17 15.25 -6.00
C PHE A 382 -12.70 15.24 -6.16
N HIS A 383 -13.35 15.93 -5.23
CA HIS A 383 -14.79 16.12 -5.27
C HIS A 383 -15.12 17.36 -6.10
N VAL A 384 -15.99 17.17 -7.09
CA VAL A 384 -16.41 18.23 -8.02
C VAL A 384 -17.46 19.13 -7.38
N LYS A 385 -17.13 20.40 -7.15
CA LYS A 385 -18.04 21.42 -6.63
C LYS A 385 -18.93 21.97 -7.75
N GLU A 386 -20.09 22.54 -7.40
CA GLU A 386 -20.99 23.20 -8.37
C GLU A 386 -20.32 24.34 -9.12
N SER A 387 -19.32 24.99 -8.51
CA SER A 387 -18.55 26.08 -9.10
C SER A 387 -17.49 25.65 -10.12
N PHE A 388 -17.36 24.36 -10.40
CA PHE A 388 -16.36 23.86 -11.35
C PHE A 388 -16.80 24.14 -12.80
N GLU A 389 -16.07 25.00 -13.50
CA GLU A 389 -16.41 25.48 -14.84
C GLU A 389 -16.51 24.43 -15.92
N ALA A 390 -15.84 23.28 -15.73
CA ALA A 390 -15.83 22.18 -16.67
C ALA A 390 -16.96 21.16 -16.45
N CYS A 391 -17.95 21.46 -15.60
CA CYS A 391 -19.12 20.61 -15.45
C CYS A 391 -19.92 20.52 -16.76
N ASP A 392 -20.44 19.32 -17.04
CA ASP A 392 -21.28 18.98 -18.19
C ASP A 392 -20.62 19.23 -19.57
N VAL A 393 -19.30 19.44 -19.60
CA VAL A 393 -18.51 19.55 -20.82
C VAL A 393 -17.92 18.18 -21.15
N SER A 394 -18.02 17.74 -22.42
CA SER A 394 -17.46 16.48 -22.88
C SER A 394 -15.92 16.46 -22.68
N LEU A 395 -15.37 15.37 -22.14
CA LEU A 395 -13.92 15.23 -21.90
C LEU A 395 -13.10 15.39 -23.19
N LYS A 396 -13.68 15.05 -24.34
CA LYS A 396 -13.04 15.22 -25.66
C LYS A 396 -12.83 16.70 -26.02
N THR A 397 -13.69 17.60 -25.51
CA THR A 397 -13.64 19.04 -25.81
C THR A 397 -12.95 19.85 -24.72
N LEU A 398 -12.71 19.22 -23.56
CA LEU A 398 -11.96 19.83 -22.46
C LEU A 398 -10.48 20.01 -22.84
N ALA A 399 -9.98 21.23 -22.73
CA ALA A 399 -8.56 21.52 -22.88
C ALA A 399 -7.81 21.05 -21.62
N LEU A 400 -7.64 19.72 -21.47
CA LEU A 400 -6.84 19.17 -20.39
C LEU A 400 -5.37 19.50 -20.59
N LYS A 401 -4.64 19.70 -19.48
CA LYS A 401 -3.17 19.86 -19.55
C LYS A 401 -2.55 18.60 -20.17
N LYS A 402 -1.45 18.77 -20.89
CA LYS A 402 -0.64 17.65 -21.34
C LYS A 402 -0.24 16.83 -20.11
N GLU A 403 -0.23 15.52 -20.23
CA GLU A 403 0.11 14.57 -19.14
C GLU A 403 -0.90 14.57 -17.97
N LEU A 404 -2.16 14.95 -18.22
CA LEU A 404 -3.27 14.74 -17.29
C LEU A 404 -4.26 13.76 -17.91
N LEU A 405 -4.61 12.70 -17.18
CA LEU A 405 -5.57 11.69 -17.59
C LEU A 405 -6.70 11.58 -16.54
N ILE A 406 -7.95 11.61 -16.96
CA ILE A 406 -9.08 11.27 -16.10
C ILE A 406 -9.26 9.74 -16.12
N ALA A 407 -8.92 9.10 -15.00
CA ALA A 407 -8.91 7.63 -14.90
C ALA A 407 -10.28 7.06 -14.56
N SER A 408 -11.05 7.72 -13.71
CA SER A 408 -12.43 7.31 -13.39
C SER A 408 -13.25 8.45 -12.83
N ILE A 409 -14.59 8.32 -12.94
CA ILE A 409 -15.58 9.22 -12.35
C ILE A 409 -16.47 8.38 -11.43
N ILE A 410 -16.59 8.75 -10.18
CA ILE A 410 -17.49 8.11 -9.22
C ILE A 410 -18.72 8.98 -9.05
N ARG A 411 -19.86 8.51 -9.57
CA ARG A 411 -21.15 9.21 -9.56
C ARG A 411 -22.19 8.39 -8.82
N GLY A 412 -22.75 8.95 -7.76
CA GLY A 412 -23.74 8.23 -6.95
C GLY A 412 -23.27 6.86 -6.45
N GLY A 413 -21.98 6.75 -6.11
CA GLY A 413 -21.35 5.51 -5.64
C GLY A 413 -20.97 4.49 -6.73
N LYS A 414 -21.29 4.75 -8.02
CA LYS A 414 -20.90 3.90 -9.16
C LYS A 414 -19.64 4.43 -9.82
N VAL A 415 -18.73 3.52 -10.16
CA VAL A 415 -17.51 3.86 -10.92
C VAL A 415 -17.83 3.86 -12.41
N ILE A 416 -17.46 4.94 -13.08
CA ILE A 416 -17.55 5.14 -14.53
C ILE A 416 -16.10 5.24 -15.02
N TYR A 417 -15.73 4.40 -15.98
CA TYR A 417 -14.46 4.51 -16.71
C TYR A 417 -14.73 5.37 -17.95
N PRO A 418 -14.29 6.65 -17.92
CA PRO A 418 -14.80 7.62 -18.88
C PRO A 418 -14.22 7.41 -20.27
N THR A 419 -15.04 7.71 -21.26
CA THR A 419 -14.67 7.89 -22.67
C THR A 419 -14.64 9.38 -23.01
N GLY A 420 -14.14 9.75 -24.17
CA GLY A 420 -14.13 11.17 -24.59
C GLY A 420 -15.52 11.80 -24.67
N SER A 421 -16.60 11.02 -24.78
CA SER A 421 -17.99 11.53 -24.80
C SER A 421 -18.62 11.74 -23.43
N ASP A 422 -17.97 11.24 -22.36
CA ASP A 422 -18.48 11.43 -21.01
C ASP A 422 -18.16 12.84 -20.51
N CYS A 423 -18.92 13.29 -19.50
CA CYS A 423 -18.74 14.59 -18.85
C CYS A 423 -18.65 14.42 -17.32
N ILE A 424 -17.93 15.33 -16.70
CA ILE A 424 -17.86 15.51 -15.24
C ILE A 424 -19.08 16.32 -14.80
N ARG A 425 -19.67 15.99 -13.65
CA ARG A 425 -20.83 16.70 -13.07
C ARG A 425 -20.54 17.13 -11.64
N ALA A 426 -21.23 18.16 -11.20
CA ALA A 426 -21.21 18.55 -9.80
C ALA A 426 -21.63 17.37 -8.90
N GLY A 427 -20.91 17.16 -7.82
CA GLY A 427 -21.10 16.03 -6.90
C GLY A 427 -20.38 14.74 -7.30
N ASP A 428 -19.71 14.69 -8.45
CA ASP A 428 -18.85 13.56 -8.81
C ASP A 428 -17.55 13.56 -7.98
N ASN A 429 -17.01 12.37 -7.71
CA ASN A 429 -15.61 12.23 -7.36
C ASN A 429 -14.83 11.81 -8.60
N VAL A 430 -13.81 12.56 -8.94
CA VAL A 430 -12.99 12.33 -10.14
C VAL A 430 -11.60 11.89 -9.74
N LEU A 431 -11.14 10.79 -10.31
CA LEU A 431 -9.77 10.32 -10.20
C LEU A 431 -8.99 10.78 -11.44
N SER A 432 -8.00 11.62 -11.23
CA SER A 432 -7.08 12.08 -12.25
C SER A 432 -5.65 11.61 -11.99
N LEU A 433 -4.91 11.43 -13.06
CA LEU A 433 -3.47 11.13 -13.03
C LEU A 433 -2.73 12.33 -13.60
N ILE A 434 -1.66 12.75 -12.94
CA ILE A 434 -0.80 13.84 -13.39
C ILE A 434 0.66 13.45 -13.22
N HIS A 435 1.49 13.77 -14.23
CA HIS A 435 2.94 13.58 -14.13
C HIS A 435 3.57 14.72 -13.31
N ILE A 436 4.46 14.35 -12.37
CA ILE A 436 5.20 15.31 -11.55
C ILE A 436 6.45 15.70 -12.32
N SER A 437 6.40 16.79 -13.07
CA SER A 437 7.55 17.29 -13.84
C SER A 437 8.51 18.17 -13.01
N GLU A 438 8.11 18.63 -11.82
CA GLU A 438 8.89 19.30 -10.75
C GLU A 438 7.95 19.52 -9.56
N PRO A 439 8.43 19.76 -8.31
CA PRO A 439 7.56 20.02 -7.17
C PRO A 439 6.81 21.34 -7.36
N THR A 440 5.76 21.32 -8.15
CA THR A 440 4.85 22.44 -8.28
C THR A 440 3.87 22.42 -7.12
N ARG A 441 3.80 23.57 -6.43
CA ARG A 441 2.78 23.89 -5.42
C ARG A 441 1.41 23.39 -5.87
N PRO A 442 0.53 22.97 -4.93
CA PRO A 442 -0.81 22.50 -5.27
C PRO A 442 -1.47 23.53 -6.19
N ILE A 443 -1.83 23.07 -7.39
CA ILE A 443 -2.46 23.91 -8.39
C ILE A 443 -3.86 24.22 -7.87
N SER A 444 -4.06 25.46 -7.43
CA SER A 444 -5.40 26.02 -7.39
C SER A 444 -5.92 25.99 -8.82
N ILE A 445 -6.84 25.07 -9.09
CA ILE A 445 -7.69 25.14 -10.27
C ILE A 445 -8.65 26.31 -9.97
N SER A 446 -8.22 27.52 -10.33
CA SER A 446 -9.08 28.70 -10.38
C SER A 446 -9.96 28.63 -11.61
#